data_7dff50b8948dc9e6628ef0366d851c7a
#
_entry.id   7dff50b8948dc9e6628ef0366d851c7a
#
_cell.length_a   1.000
_cell.length_b   1.000
_cell.length_c   1.000
_cell.angle_alpha   90.00
_cell.angle_beta   90.00
_cell.angle_gamma   90.00
#
_symmetry.space_group_name_H-M   'P 1'
#
loop_
_entity.id
_entity.type
_entity.pdbx_description
1 polymer ?
#
loop_
_entity_poly.entity_id
_entity_poly.type
_entity_poly.pdbx_seq_one_letter_code
_entity_poly.pdbx_strand_id
1 'polypeptide(L)'
;MKKSHLVKKPHSTISAKTATKTAAPSTRAIAAQVVLQVLDEGQSLSALIPPLQQTVKAQDLPLLQEICFGVCRVLPRLEQIIKHLVDKPLKGKARIVHCLLLVGLYQLVYLRVPTHAAVDETVNAAKSLKAECWRGLVNAVLRRFLREQSDILAVVDKNWQTLHPEWFVDKLKKNYPNWRAIIEANNQKPPMWLRVNEQKYTPETYRALLAEQGIEANTAAHPNALCLSAPNAVLKLPLFAEGAVTVQDLSAQWAATLLEAKNDEWILDACAAPGGKTTHILELAPQAKVIALDVETHRLKRVEENLARLHQRAMVICGDASRPDEWLAQIDQRTLLFARILLDAPCSATGVIRRHPDIKWLRQATDIAQLAELQNKILHALWAKLKPNGILLYATCSVLPEENREQIQTFLNQQADAELLPLPFTDDKSAVGFQFIPTENGGDGFYYAKLRKRA
;
A
#
# COMPACT_ATOMS: atom_id res chain seq x y z
N MET A 1 21.57 -68.64 45.75
CA MET A 1 22.39 -68.10 44.63
C MET A 1 21.57 -67.24 43.80
N LYS A 2 21.74 -65.91 43.82
CA LYS A 2 21.61 -64.94 42.76
C LYS A 2 21.90 -63.56 43.34
N LYS A 3 22.98 -62.93 42.83
CA LYS A 3 23.56 -61.67 43.27
C LYS A 3 22.68 -60.52 42.80
N SER A 4 22.36 -59.61 43.70
CA SER A 4 21.73 -58.31 43.40
C SER A 4 22.79 -57.28 43.00
N HIS A 5 22.71 -56.71 41.80
CA HIS A 5 23.53 -55.56 41.40
C HIS A 5 22.81 -54.24 41.72
N LEU A 6 23.42 -53.48 42.63
CA LEU A 6 23.11 -52.09 42.90
C LEU A 6 23.58 -51.26 41.73
N VAL A 7 22.64 -50.52 41.09
CA VAL A 7 22.91 -49.46 40.10
C VAL A 7 22.95 -48.13 40.85
N LYS A 8 24.09 -47.46 40.83
CA LYS A 8 24.32 -46.11 41.34
C LYS A 8 23.67 -45.09 40.34
N LYS A 9 22.86 -44.22 40.88
CA LYS A 9 22.35 -43.02 40.16
C LYS A 9 23.46 -41.96 40.11
N PRO A 10 23.71 -41.30 38.94
CA PRO A 10 24.56 -40.12 38.92
C PRO A 10 23.71 -38.88 39.25
N HIS A 11 24.13 -38.13 40.27
CA HIS A 11 23.67 -36.74 40.49
C HIS A 11 24.29 -35.84 39.43
N SER A 12 23.47 -35.34 38.48
CA SER A 12 23.85 -34.21 37.64
C SER A 12 23.09 -32.97 38.12
N THR A 13 23.76 -32.12 38.83
CA THR A 13 23.36 -30.74 39.10
C THR A 13 23.41 -29.97 37.79
N ILE A 14 22.26 -29.78 37.16
CA ILE A 14 22.11 -28.85 36.03
C ILE A 14 22.06 -27.43 36.61
N SER A 15 23.18 -26.73 36.49
CA SER A 15 23.28 -25.29 36.73
C SER A 15 22.33 -24.58 35.82
N ALA A 16 21.29 -23.93 36.35
CA ALA A 16 20.41 -23.03 35.62
C ALA A 16 21.23 -21.84 35.12
N LYS A 17 21.65 -21.91 33.87
CA LYS A 17 22.15 -20.71 33.17
C LYS A 17 21.00 -19.71 33.13
N THR A 18 21.12 -18.62 33.86
CA THR A 18 20.31 -17.43 33.80
C THR A 18 20.24 -16.97 32.36
N ALA A 19 19.08 -17.18 31.73
CA ALA A 19 18.75 -16.59 30.43
C ALA A 19 18.78 -15.07 30.61
N THR A 20 19.82 -14.44 30.11
CA THR A 20 19.89 -12.98 29.97
C THR A 20 18.66 -12.56 29.13
N LYS A 21 17.71 -11.86 29.76
CA LYS A 21 16.63 -11.18 29.06
C LYS A 21 17.29 -10.27 28.04
N THR A 22 17.30 -10.68 26.76
CA THR A 22 17.65 -9.80 25.66
C THR A 22 16.62 -8.68 25.64
N ALA A 23 17.06 -7.46 25.92
CA ALA A 23 16.20 -6.29 25.85
C ALA A 23 15.51 -6.26 24.47
N ALA A 24 14.21 -5.95 24.45
CA ALA A 24 13.48 -5.84 23.19
C ALA A 24 14.22 -4.89 22.23
N PRO A 25 14.33 -5.22 20.93
CA PRO A 25 15.07 -4.40 19.99
C PRO A 25 14.47 -3.00 19.92
N SER A 26 15.36 -1.98 19.88
CA SER A 26 14.95 -0.59 19.83
C SER A 26 14.15 -0.29 18.54
N THR A 27 13.11 0.51 18.62
CA THR A 27 12.28 0.96 17.48
C THR A 27 13.14 1.50 16.34
N ARG A 28 14.24 2.24 16.64
CA ARG A 28 15.18 2.80 15.66
C ARG A 28 16.00 1.69 14.98
N ALA A 29 16.37 0.66 15.72
CA ALA A 29 17.06 -0.49 15.15
C ALA A 29 16.17 -1.27 14.17
N ILE A 30 14.92 -1.51 14.56
CA ILE A 30 13.93 -2.15 13.68
C ILE A 30 13.69 -1.30 12.44
N ALA A 31 13.50 0.02 12.59
CA ALA A 31 13.32 0.93 11.46
C ALA A 31 14.51 0.89 10.48
N ALA A 32 15.75 0.88 11.00
CA ALA A 32 16.93 0.77 10.15
C ALA A 32 17.01 -0.56 9.40
N GLN A 33 16.59 -1.69 10.01
CA GLN A 33 16.49 -2.98 9.35
C GLN A 33 15.41 -2.99 8.26
N VAL A 34 14.23 -2.44 8.54
CA VAL A 34 13.16 -2.31 7.54
C VAL A 34 13.61 -1.46 6.35
N VAL A 35 14.26 -0.31 6.61
CA VAL A 35 14.79 0.54 5.54
C VAL A 35 15.84 -0.21 4.71
N LEU A 36 16.72 -0.98 5.33
CA LEU A 36 17.71 -1.82 4.64
C LEU A 36 17.02 -2.84 3.73
N GLN A 37 16.01 -3.55 4.24
CA GLN A 37 15.26 -4.56 3.47
C GLN A 37 14.52 -3.94 2.28
N VAL A 38 13.98 -2.74 2.44
CA VAL A 38 13.37 -2.02 1.32
C VAL A 38 14.41 -1.66 0.26
N LEU A 39 15.52 -1.04 0.66
CA LEU A 39 16.47 -0.45 -0.28
C LEU A 39 17.40 -1.48 -0.96
N ASP A 40 17.79 -2.51 -0.23
CA ASP A 40 18.82 -3.46 -0.68
C ASP A 40 18.23 -4.85 -1.02
N GLU A 41 17.09 -5.24 -0.41
CA GLU A 41 16.47 -6.56 -0.64
C GLU A 41 15.17 -6.47 -1.44
N GLY A 42 14.69 -5.27 -1.78
CA GLY A 42 13.51 -5.06 -2.62
C GLY A 42 12.19 -5.45 -1.96
N GLN A 43 12.14 -5.53 -0.63
CA GLN A 43 10.91 -5.88 0.10
C GLN A 43 10.02 -4.65 0.34
N SER A 44 8.70 -4.82 0.21
CA SER A 44 7.77 -3.70 0.40
C SER A 44 7.46 -3.42 1.87
N LEU A 45 7.21 -2.15 2.22
CA LEU A 45 6.74 -1.79 3.55
C LEU A 45 5.43 -2.49 3.92
N SER A 46 4.57 -2.74 2.94
CA SER A 46 3.31 -3.47 3.15
C SER A 46 3.50 -4.94 3.53
N ALA A 47 4.62 -5.55 3.17
CA ALA A 47 5.00 -6.89 3.61
C ALA A 47 5.75 -6.87 4.96
N LEU A 48 6.63 -5.88 5.17
CA LEU A 48 7.51 -5.82 6.33
C LEU A 48 6.83 -5.32 7.61
N ILE A 49 5.92 -4.36 7.53
CA ILE A 49 5.36 -3.71 8.73
C ILE A 49 4.32 -4.58 9.47
N PRO A 50 3.35 -5.27 8.82
CA PRO A 50 2.32 -6.00 9.55
C PRO A 50 2.84 -7.07 10.51
N PRO A 51 3.85 -7.90 10.18
CA PRO A 51 4.38 -8.88 11.13
C PRO A 51 4.99 -8.25 12.39
N LEU A 52 5.50 -7.01 12.29
CA LEU A 52 6.11 -6.30 13.41
C LEU A 52 5.08 -5.87 14.49
N GLN A 53 3.80 -5.82 14.14
CA GLN A 53 2.73 -5.54 15.10
C GLN A 53 2.67 -6.55 16.25
N GLN A 54 3.16 -7.77 16.04
CA GLN A 54 3.19 -8.82 17.05
C GLN A 54 4.44 -8.74 17.96
N THR A 55 5.48 -8.05 17.53
CA THR A 55 6.79 -8.05 18.21
C THR A 55 7.16 -6.70 18.81
N VAL A 56 6.62 -5.60 18.24
CA VAL A 56 6.83 -4.23 18.71
C VAL A 56 5.70 -3.83 19.65
N LYS A 57 6.03 -3.10 20.73
CA LYS A 57 5.01 -2.58 21.64
C LYS A 57 4.01 -1.70 20.90
N ALA A 58 2.73 -1.83 21.21
CA ALA A 58 1.65 -1.09 20.53
C ALA A 58 1.88 0.43 20.52
N GLN A 59 2.42 1.00 21.60
CA GLN A 59 2.75 2.43 21.71
C GLN A 59 3.88 2.89 20.77
N ASP A 60 4.76 1.98 20.34
CA ASP A 60 5.93 2.27 19.52
C ASP A 60 5.66 2.07 18.01
N LEU A 61 4.56 1.37 17.67
CA LEU A 61 4.18 1.09 16.28
C LEU A 61 3.94 2.36 15.45
N PRO A 62 3.24 3.39 15.94
CA PRO A 62 3.04 4.61 15.16
C PRO A 62 4.35 5.30 14.80
N LEU A 63 5.31 5.33 15.74
CA LEU A 63 6.63 5.91 15.49
C LEU A 63 7.44 5.09 14.50
N LEU A 64 7.41 3.76 14.62
CA LEU A 64 8.06 2.86 13.68
C LEU A 64 7.55 3.07 12.26
N GLN A 65 6.23 3.08 12.08
CA GLN A 65 5.59 3.33 10.79
C GLN A 65 5.97 4.71 10.24
N GLU A 66 5.84 5.76 11.06
CA GLU A 66 6.18 7.13 10.65
C GLU A 66 7.63 7.22 10.16
N ILE A 67 8.59 6.59 10.84
CA ILE A 67 10.00 6.60 10.44
C ILE A 67 10.19 5.83 9.13
N CYS A 68 9.68 4.61 9.02
CA CYS A 68 9.88 3.77 7.83
C CYS A 68 9.28 4.40 6.56
N PHE A 69 8.02 4.84 6.65
CA PHE A 69 7.35 5.51 5.53
C PHE A 69 7.97 6.86 5.22
N GLY A 70 8.33 7.62 6.25
CA GLY A 70 8.92 8.93 6.10
C GLY A 70 10.31 8.90 5.46
N VAL A 71 11.19 8.00 5.87
CA VAL A 71 12.51 7.81 5.26
C VAL A 71 12.35 7.49 3.77
N CYS A 72 11.47 6.53 3.41
CA CYS A 72 11.22 6.20 2.00
C CYS A 72 10.64 7.40 1.22
N ARG A 73 9.81 8.24 1.85
CA ARG A 73 9.20 9.42 1.20
C ARG A 73 10.22 10.47 0.80
N VAL A 74 11.21 10.73 1.65
CA VAL A 74 12.18 11.82 1.47
C VAL A 74 13.62 11.34 1.30
N LEU A 75 13.82 10.09 0.94
CA LEU A 75 15.13 9.43 0.85
C LEU A 75 16.19 10.26 0.13
N PRO A 76 15.97 10.83 -1.09
CA PRO A 76 16.99 11.58 -1.79
C PRO A 76 17.52 12.79 -0.99
N ARG A 77 16.64 13.45 -0.25
CA ARG A 77 17.04 14.59 0.59
C ARG A 77 17.91 14.14 1.77
N LEU A 78 17.53 13.03 2.43
CA LEU A 78 18.34 12.46 3.51
C LEU A 78 19.71 11.97 3.02
N GLU A 79 19.76 11.36 1.83
CA GLU A 79 20.99 10.94 1.18
C GLU A 79 21.92 12.13 0.88
N GLN A 80 21.37 13.25 0.44
CA GLN A 80 22.18 14.48 0.23
C GLN A 80 22.72 15.02 1.55
N ILE A 81 21.93 15.02 2.63
CA ILE A 81 22.41 15.42 3.95
C ILE A 81 23.57 14.51 4.39
N ILE A 82 23.46 13.19 4.22
CA ILE A 82 24.53 12.25 4.57
C ILE A 82 25.80 12.53 3.77
N LYS A 83 25.71 12.87 2.47
CA LYS A 83 26.88 13.23 1.65
C LYS A 83 27.66 14.43 2.15
N HIS A 84 27.01 15.39 2.83
CA HIS A 84 27.69 16.50 3.47
C HIS A 84 28.35 16.14 4.79
N LEU A 85 27.87 15.08 5.44
CA LEU A 85 28.30 14.70 6.79
C LEU A 85 29.33 13.56 6.82
N VAL A 86 29.37 12.74 5.78
CA VAL A 86 30.16 11.51 5.72
C VAL A 86 30.97 11.47 4.43
N ASP A 87 32.28 11.59 4.54
CA ASP A 87 33.18 11.65 3.38
C ASP A 87 33.23 10.37 2.55
N LYS A 88 33.09 9.22 3.19
CA LYS A 88 33.17 7.91 2.53
C LYS A 88 31.85 7.17 2.65
N PRO A 89 31.28 6.63 1.52
CA PRO A 89 30.05 5.86 1.55
C PRO A 89 30.14 4.65 2.49
N LEU A 90 29.13 4.47 3.34
CA LEU A 90 29.00 3.35 4.25
C LEU A 90 28.44 2.13 3.49
N LYS A 91 29.31 1.19 3.08
CA LYS A 91 28.97 -0.01 2.29
C LYS A 91 29.24 -1.31 3.06
N GLY A 92 28.76 -2.43 2.54
CA GLY A 92 28.98 -3.74 3.12
C GLY A 92 28.47 -3.81 4.56
N LYS A 93 29.30 -4.23 5.52
CA LYS A 93 28.92 -4.31 6.94
C LYS A 93 28.48 -2.99 7.57
N ALA A 94 28.91 -1.85 6.99
CA ALA A 94 28.50 -0.52 7.45
C ALA A 94 27.18 -0.04 6.81
N ARG A 95 26.58 -0.78 5.87
CA ARG A 95 25.33 -0.38 5.21
C ARG A 95 24.17 -0.21 6.20
N ILE A 96 24.08 -1.05 7.20
CA ILE A 96 23.06 -0.92 8.26
C ILE A 96 23.23 0.37 9.06
N VAL A 97 24.47 0.83 9.23
CA VAL A 97 24.78 2.12 9.90
C VAL A 97 24.30 3.30 9.04
N HIS A 98 24.45 3.19 7.72
CA HIS A 98 23.90 4.18 6.79
C HIS A 98 22.36 4.28 6.95
N CYS A 99 21.65 3.15 6.97
CA CYS A 99 20.20 3.12 7.20
C CYS A 99 19.85 3.70 8.60
N LEU A 100 20.66 3.44 9.61
CA LEU A 100 20.48 4.02 10.94
C LEU A 100 20.68 5.55 10.94
N LEU A 101 21.61 6.09 10.16
CA LEU A 101 21.77 7.53 9.98
C LEU A 101 20.56 8.15 9.25
N LEU A 102 20.00 7.49 8.23
CA LEU A 102 18.75 7.93 7.60
C LEU A 102 17.61 8.04 8.61
N VAL A 103 17.45 7.03 9.48
CA VAL A 103 16.47 7.03 10.57
C VAL A 103 16.70 8.16 11.56
N GLY A 104 17.96 8.40 11.97
CA GLY A 104 18.33 9.49 12.90
C GLY A 104 18.04 10.86 12.30
N LEU A 105 18.50 11.10 11.07
CA LEU A 105 18.30 12.37 10.36
C LEU A 105 16.81 12.64 10.08
N TYR A 106 16.04 11.62 9.71
CA TYR A 106 14.60 11.78 9.53
C TYR A 106 13.93 12.31 10.79
N GLN A 107 14.27 11.76 11.96
CA GLN A 107 13.72 12.22 13.23
C GLN A 107 14.10 13.69 13.51
N LEU A 108 15.36 14.07 13.27
CA LEU A 108 15.86 15.42 13.54
C LEU A 108 15.27 16.47 12.59
N VAL A 109 14.93 16.10 11.36
CA VAL A 109 14.43 17.05 10.34
C VAL A 109 12.92 17.13 10.32
N TYR A 110 12.21 16.00 10.53
CA TYR A 110 10.77 15.91 10.24
C TYR A 110 9.89 15.61 11.45
N LEU A 111 10.47 15.14 12.57
CA LEU A 111 9.65 14.78 13.74
C LEU A 111 9.83 15.79 14.88
N ARG A 112 8.74 15.95 15.64
CA ARG A 112 8.75 16.75 16.88
C ARG A 112 9.19 15.90 18.09
N VAL A 113 10.32 15.19 17.94
CA VAL A 113 10.92 14.42 19.03
C VAL A 113 12.01 15.29 19.70
N PRO A 114 12.15 15.27 21.03
CA PRO A 114 13.26 15.98 21.67
C PRO A 114 14.59 15.57 21.06
N THR A 115 15.39 16.55 20.67
CA THR A 115 16.62 16.37 19.90
C THR A 115 17.61 15.41 20.58
N HIS A 116 17.76 15.52 21.90
CA HIS A 116 18.62 14.63 22.68
C HIS A 116 18.14 13.19 22.62
N ALA A 117 16.80 12.95 22.71
CA ALA A 117 16.22 11.62 22.63
C ALA A 117 16.39 11.01 21.23
N ALA A 118 16.21 11.82 20.16
CA ALA A 118 16.43 11.37 18.79
C ALA A 118 17.89 10.90 18.57
N VAL A 119 18.87 11.65 19.08
CA VAL A 119 20.29 11.29 18.99
C VAL A 119 20.62 10.07 19.84
N ASP A 120 20.30 10.10 21.13
CA ASP A 120 20.70 9.06 22.08
C ASP A 120 20.07 7.69 21.75
N GLU A 121 18.79 7.66 21.40
CA GLU A 121 18.10 6.45 20.99
C GLU A 121 18.64 5.88 19.67
N THR A 122 19.01 6.74 18.72
CA THR A 122 19.64 6.31 17.46
C THR A 122 21.03 5.75 17.69
N VAL A 123 21.85 6.40 18.52
CA VAL A 123 23.18 5.91 18.90
C VAL A 123 23.11 4.57 19.64
N ASN A 124 22.15 4.42 20.56
CA ASN A 124 21.95 3.18 21.30
C ASN A 124 21.43 2.04 20.40
N ALA A 125 20.67 2.33 19.36
CA ALA A 125 20.20 1.35 18.40
C ALA A 125 21.35 0.61 17.67
N ALA A 126 22.53 1.23 17.53
CA ALA A 126 23.71 0.58 16.95
C ALA A 126 24.12 -0.69 17.70
N LYS A 127 23.91 -0.76 19.02
CA LYS A 127 24.14 -1.97 19.82
C LYS A 127 23.20 -3.10 19.42
N SER A 128 21.90 -2.80 19.28
CA SER A 128 20.88 -3.79 18.86
C SER A 128 21.13 -4.30 17.44
N LEU A 129 21.79 -3.52 16.60
CA LEU A 129 22.17 -3.86 15.22
C LEU A 129 23.51 -4.59 15.11
N LYS A 130 24.14 -4.97 16.23
CA LYS A 130 25.50 -5.55 16.27
C LYS A 130 26.55 -4.64 15.58
N ALA A 131 26.32 -3.34 15.60
CA ALA A 131 27.15 -2.31 15.01
C ALA A 131 27.77 -1.39 16.08
N GLU A 132 28.09 -1.92 17.25
CA GLU A 132 28.54 -1.14 18.42
C GLU A 132 29.81 -0.34 18.16
N CYS A 133 30.73 -0.87 17.36
CA CYS A 133 31.97 -0.16 16.96
C CYS A 133 31.68 1.13 16.18
N TRP A 134 30.47 1.31 15.61
CA TRP A 134 30.07 2.50 14.85
C TRP A 134 29.33 3.55 15.70
N ARG A 135 29.07 3.33 16.99
CA ARG A 135 28.36 4.28 17.86
C ARG A 135 29.00 5.66 17.87
N GLY A 136 30.34 5.70 17.92
CA GLY A 136 31.07 6.98 17.85
C GLY A 136 30.80 7.76 16.57
N LEU A 137 30.79 7.06 15.42
CA LEU A 137 30.46 7.68 14.14
C LEU A 137 29.02 8.19 14.10
N VAL A 138 28.03 7.36 14.49
CA VAL A 138 26.62 7.77 14.50
C VAL A 138 26.42 9.01 15.37
N ASN A 139 26.99 9.03 16.57
CA ASN A 139 26.91 10.20 17.45
C ASN A 139 27.57 11.45 16.84
N ALA A 140 28.78 11.29 16.28
CA ALA A 140 29.51 12.39 15.66
C ALA A 140 28.74 13.02 14.49
N VAL A 141 28.18 12.17 13.59
CA VAL A 141 27.41 12.60 12.42
C VAL A 141 26.15 13.34 12.85
N LEU A 142 25.34 12.79 13.75
CA LEU A 142 24.09 13.42 14.18
C LEU A 142 24.34 14.73 14.95
N ARG A 143 25.38 14.80 15.80
CA ARG A 143 25.72 16.02 16.49
C ARG A 143 26.33 17.08 15.54
N ARG A 144 27.09 16.66 14.52
CA ARG A 144 27.58 17.58 13.48
C ARG A 144 26.42 18.17 12.71
N PHE A 145 25.43 17.31 12.30
CA PHE A 145 24.21 17.80 11.64
C PHE A 145 23.52 18.88 12.47
N LEU A 146 23.35 18.67 13.77
CA LEU A 146 22.68 19.65 14.63
C LEU A 146 23.42 20.99 14.73
N ARG A 147 24.74 20.97 14.71
CA ARG A 147 25.54 22.23 14.74
C ARG A 147 25.51 22.98 13.41
N GLU A 148 25.48 22.24 12.31
CA GLU A 148 25.59 22.77 10.94
C GLU A 148 24.24 22.70 10.19
N GLN A 149 23.13 22.48 10.88
CA GLN A 149 21.83 22.17 10.29
C GLN A 149 21.37 23.23 9.29
N SER A 150 21.43 24.51 9.66
CA SER A 150 20.99 25.61 8.79
C SER A 150 21.78 25.66 7.50
N ASP A 151 23.12 25.52 7.57
CA ASP A 151 23.99 25.60 6.41
C ASP A 151 23.82 24.41 5.49
N ILE A 152 23.73 23.20 6.06
CA ILE A 152 23.50 21.95 5.29
C ILE A 152 22.16 22.01 4.58
N LEU A 153 21.09 22.40 5.29
CA LEU A 153 19.76 22.48 4.68
C LEU A 153 19.69 23.59 3.62
N ALA A 154 20.36 24.73 3.82
CA ALA A 154 20.42 25.78 2.81
C ALA A 154 21.07 25.29 1.50
N VAL A 155 22.07 24.41 1.58
CA VAL A 155 22.72 23.82 0.40
C VAL A 155 21.82 22.74 -0.22
N VAL A 156 21.28 21.83 0.59
CA VAL A 156 20.46 20.70 0.13
C VAL A 156 19.16 21.18 -0.50
N ASP A 157 18.54 22.23 0.05
CA ASP A 157 17.25 22.75 -0.40
C ASP A 157 17.37 23.91 -1.40
N LYS A 158 18.58 24.22 -1.85
CA LYS A 158 18.82 25.31 -2.83
C LYS A 158 17.99 25.19 -4.09
N ASN A 159 17.76 23.96 -4.56
CA ASN A 159 16.94 23.66 -5.72
C ASN A 159 15.75 22.79 -5.32
N TRP A 160 14.61 23.04 -5.94
CA TRP A 160 13.44 22.18 -5.78
C TRP A 160 13.76 20.73 -6.17
N GLN A 161 13.47 19.81 -5.27
CA GLN A 161 13.75 18.40 -5.45
C GLN A 161 12.44 17.62 -5.69
N THR A 162 12.46 16.77 -6.71
CA THR A 162 11.32 15.90 -7.01
C THR A 162 11.14 14.82 -5.93
N LEU A 163 12.22 14.39 -5.29
CA LEU A 163 12.27 13.26 -4.35
C LEU A 163 11.75 11.93 -4.97
N HIS A 164 11.87 11.81 -6.29
CA HIS A 164 11.46 10.65 -7.08
C HIS A 164 12.59 10.20 -8.02
N PRO A 165 12.58 8.93 -8.47
CA PRO A 165 13.49 8.45 -9.51
C PRO A 165 13.31 9.24 -10.80
N GLU A 166 14.40 9.51 -11.50
CA GLU A 166 14.42 10.31 -12.73
C GLU A 166 13.51 9.72 -13.82
N TRP A 167 13.56 8.40 -14.04
CA TRP A 167 12.73 7.72 -15.02
C TRP A 167 11.23 8.00 -14.84
N PHE A 168 10.77 8.06 -13.58
CA PHE A 168 9.36 8.33 -13.28
C PHE A 168 9.01 9.79 -13.54
N VAL A 169 9.89 10.71 -13.11
CA VAL A 169 9.73 12.15 -13.36
C VAL A 169 9.66 12.44 -14.85
N ASP A 170 10.50 11.81 -15.67
CA ASP A 170 10.52 12.01 -17.12
C ASP A 170 9.25 11.46 -17.80
N LYS A 171 8.74 10.32 -17.34
CA LYS A 171 7.44 9.82 -17.79
C LYS A 171 6.30 10.78 -17.43
N LEU A 172 6.29 11.36 -16.23
CA LEU A 172 5.29 12.34 -15.86
C LEU A 172 5.38 13.62 -16.69
N LYS A 173 6.57 14.17 -16.90
CA LYS A 173 6.79 15.36 -17.76
C LYS A 173 6.26 15.16 -19.16
N LYS A 174 6.49 13.97 -19.74
CA LYS A 174 6.05 13.62 -21.07
C LYS A 174 4.51 13.57 -21.20
N ASN A 175 3.83 13.12 -20.15
CA ASN A 175 2.40 12.77 -20.24
C ASN A 175 1.46 13.76 -19.55
N TYR A 176 1.97 14.61 -18.65
CA TYR A 176 1.13 15.49 -17.83
C TYR A 176 1.67 16.92 -17.79
N PRO A 177 0.91 17.90 -18.28
CA PRO A 177 1.30 19.33 -18.16
C PRO A 177 1.51 19.74 -16.69
N ASN A 178 0.70 19.20 -15.77
CA ASN A 178 0.73 19.49 -14.34
C ASN A 178 1.55 18.47 -13.53
N TRP A 179 2.57 17.84 -14.13
CA TRP A 179 3.41 16.81 -13.52
C TRP A 179 3.99 17.20 -12.15
N ARG A 180 4.27 18.51 -11.92
CA ARG A 180 4.79 19.00 -10.64
C ARG A 180 3.78 18.81 -9.51
N ALA A 181 2.51 19.11 -9.75
CA ALA A 181 1.44 18.89 -8.77
C ALA A 181 1.29 17.41 -8.38
N ILE A 182 1.50 16.49 -9.34
CA ILE A 182 1.52 15.04 -9.07
C ILE A 182 2.68 14.68 -8.14
N ILE A 183 3.88 15.20 -8.39
CA ILE A 183 5.07 15.00 -7.54
C ILE A 183 4.84 15.54 -6.14
N GLU A 184 4.27 16.74 -6.03
CA GLU A 184 3.98 17.39 -4.74
C GLU A 184 2.96 16.57 -3.93
N ALA A 185 1.86 16.15 -4.57
CA ALA A 185 0.86 15.28 -3.94
C ALA A 185 1.46 13.95 -3.46
N ASN A 186 2.33 13.32 -4.26
CA ASN A 186 3.01 12.08 -3.91
C ASN A 186 3.95 12.23 -2.69
N ASN A 187 4.47 13.43 -2.45
CA ASN A 187 5.37 13.71 -1.32
C ASN A 187 4.61 14.07 -0.02
N GLN A 188 3.30 14.31 -0.10
CA GLN A 188 2.44 14.58 1.07
C GLN A 188 2.07 13.28 1.81
N LYS A 189 1.62 13.44 3.05
CA LYS A 189 0.93 12.36 3.77
C LYS A 189 -0.44 12.15 3.15
N PRO A 190 -0.88 10.88 2.99
CA PRO A 190 -2.19 10.63 2.40
C PRO A 190 -3.33 11.09 3.30
N PRO A 191 -4.39 11.70 2.76
CA PRO A 191 -5.63 11.90 3.51
C PRO A 191 -6.26 10.57 3.89
N MET A 192 -6.99 10.56 5.01
CA MET A 192 -7.72 9.38 5.45
C MET A 192 -9.16 9.46 4.96
N TRP A 193 -9.44 8.67 3.92
CA TRP A 193 -10.76 8.55 3.33
C TRP A 193 -11.53 7.38 3.92
N LEU A 194 -12.79 7.60 4.22
CA LEU A 194 -13.76 6.60 4.65
C LEU A 194 -14.81 6.42 3.57
N ARG A 195 -15.21 5.18 3.32
CA ARG A 195 -16.43 4.82 2.61
C ARG A 195 -17.49 4.43 3.62
N VAL A 196 -18.57 5.18 3.68
CA VAL A 196 -19.73 4.88 4.53
C VAL A 196 -20.53 3.74 3.88
N ASN A 197 -20.89 2.75 4.68
CA ASN A 197 -21.74 1.64 4.23
C ASN A 197 -23.19 2.13 4.12
N GLU A 198 -23.65 2.38 2.88
CA GLU A 198 -24.96 2.95 2.60
C GLU A 198 -26.15 2.09 3.03
N GLN A 199 -25.92 0.78 3.27
CA GLN A 199 -26.96 -0.09 3.84
C GLN A 199 -27.23 0.19 5.31
N LYS A 200 -26.33 0.92 5.99
CA LYS A 200 -26.40 1.16 7.44
C LYS A 200 -26.55 2.64 7.77
N TYR A 201 -25.81 3.50 7.07
CA TYR A 201 -25.73 4.94 7.38
C TYR A 201 -25.62 5.77 6.11
N THR A 202 -26.13 7.00 6.15
CA THR A 202 -25.76 8.02 5.18
C THR A 202 -24.47 8.72 5.63
N PRO A 203 -23.71 9.36 4.72
CA PRO A 203 -22.53 10.14 5.12
C PRO A 203 -22.83 11.19 6.17
N GLU A 204 -24.01 11.84 6.10
CA GLU A 204 -24.43 12.88 7.06
C GLU A 204 -24.63 12.29 8.45
N THR A 205 -25.35 11.16 8.55
CA THR A 205 -25.59 10.49 9.84
C THR A 205 -24.31 9.93 10.43
N TYR A 206 -23.43 9.36 9.61
CA TYR A 206 -22.13 8.87 10.11
C TYR A 206 -21.19 10.01 10.49
N ARG A 207 -21.22 11.14 9.78
CA ARG A 207 -20.46 12.35 10.14
C ARG A 207 -20.91 12.91 11.51
N ALA A 208 -22.20 12.83 11.83
CA ALA A 208 -22.69 13.22 13.16
C ALA A 208 -22.10 12.30 14.26
N LEU A 209 -22.06 10.98 14.04
CA LEU A 209 -21.43 10.03 14.98
C LEU A 209 -19.93 10.30 15.15
N LEU A 210 -19.23 10.68 14.10
CA LEU A 210 -17.83 11.10 14.19
C LEU A 210 -17.67 12.35 15.04
N ALA A 211 -18.52 13.36 14.84
CA ALA A 211 -18.49 14.62 15.57
C ALA A 211 -18.75 14.42 17.08
N GLU A 212 -19.63 13.51 17.49
CA GLU A 212 -19.85 13.12 18.89
C GLU A 212 -18.58 12.57 19.56
N GLN A 213 -17.65 12.00 18.76
CA GLN A 213 -16.35 11.51 19.24
C GLN A 213 -15.22 12.53 19.05
N GLY A 214 -15.55 13.78 18.69
CA GLY A 214 -14.58 14.84 18.41
C GLY A 214 -13.75 14.61 17.15
N ILE A 215 -14.25 13.80 16.20
CA ILE A 215 -13.59 13.50 14.93
C ILE A 215 -14.26 14.32 13.82
N GLU A 216 -13.54 15.26 13.24
CA GLU A 216 -14.03 16.08 12.14
C GLU A 216 -13.87 15.37 10.78
N ALA A 217 -14.91 15.45 9.93
CA ALA A 217 -14.92 14.89 8.60
C ALA A 217 -15.68 15.77 7.60
N ASN A 218 -15.21 15.79 6.35
CA ASN A 218 -15.78 16.51 5.23
C ASN A 218 -16.31 15.53 4.18
N THR A 219 -17.39 15.93 3.50
CA THR A 219 -17.93 15.19 2.33
C THR A 219 -17.04 15.37 1.11
N ALA A 220 -17.21 14.51 0.10
CA ALA A 220 -16.45 14.53 -1.14
C ALA A 220 -17.36 14.35 -2.38
N ALA A 221 -16.75 14.32 -3.55
CA ALA A 221 -17.46 14.10 -4.82
C ALA A 221 -18.15 12.73 -4.92
N HIS A 222 -17.57 11.68 -4.32
CA HIS A 222 -18.22 10.38 -4.24
C HIS A 222 -19.30 10.40 -3.15
N PRO A 223 -20.55 9.95 -3.43
CA PRO A 223 -21.68 10.10 -2.52
C PRO A 223 -21.45 9.47 -1.13
N ASN A 224 -20.70 8.38 -1.04
CA ASN A 224 -20.47 7.66 0.22
C ASN A 224 -19.13 7.96 0.89
N ALA A 225 -18.37 8.96 0.39
CA ALA A 225 -17.05 9.29 0.89
C ALA A 225 -17.07 10.36 1.97
N LEU A 226 -16.27 10.15 3.01
CA LEU A 226 -15.89 11.15 4.00
C LEU A 226 -14.36 11.24 4.10
N CYS A 227 -13.83 12.46 4.19
CA CYS A 227 -12.42 12.71 4.48
C CYS A 227 -12.28 13.17 5.92
N LEU A 228 -11.47 12.48 6.72
CA LEU A 228 -11.15 12.94 8.07
C LEU A 228 -10.20 14.15 7.98
N SER A 229 -10.46 15.19 8.80
CA SER A 229 -9.57 16.35 8.91
C SER A 229 -8.18 16.00 9.45
N ALA A 230 -8.10 14.94 10.27
CA ALA A 230 -6.85 14.34 10.74
C ALA A 230 -6.96 12.81 10.77
N PRO A 231 -5.89 12.08 10.42
CA PRO A 231 -5.89 10.63 10.51
C PRO A 231 -6.18 10.15 11.94
N ASN A 232 -6.99 9.09 12.05
CA ASN A 232 -7.33 8.48 13.32
C ASN A 232 -7.04 6.97 13.30
N ALA A 233 -6.86 6.37 14.50
CA ALA A 233 -6.75 4.92 14.60
C ALA A 233 -8.07 4.28 14.17
N VAL A 234 -8.01 3.31 13.23
CA VAL A 234 -9.19 2.71 12.60
C VAL A 234 -10.17 2.12 13.63
N LEU A 235 -9.63 1.49 14.68
CA LEU A 235 -10.43 0.90 15.76
C LEU A 235 -11.11 1.93 16.70
N LYS A 236 -10.77 3.23 16.55
CA LYS A 236 -11.43 4.33 17.26
C LYS A 236 -12.59 4.95 16.46
N LEU A 237 -12.77 4.53 15.22
CA LEU A 237 -13.89 5.00 14.40
C LEU A 237 -15.19 4.37 14.94
N PRO A 238 -16.25 5.17 15.15
CA PRO A 238 -17.53 4.67 15.62
C PRO A 238 -18.04 3.51 14.77
N LEU A 239 -18.46 2.43 15.39
CA LEU A 239 -19.09 1.27 14.73
C LEU A 239 -18.27 0.69 13.57
N PHE A 240 -16.93 0.82 13.63
CA PHE A 240 -16.05 0.23 12.62
C PHE A 240 -16.13 -1.30 12.63
N ALA A 241 -16.12 -1.91 13.82
CA ALA A 241 -16.23 -3.35 13.99
C ALA A 241 -17.57 -3.88 13.45
N GLU A 242 -18.62 -3.10 13.55
CA GLU A 242 -19.98 -3.39 13.08
C GLU A 242 -20.15 -3.12 11.57
N GLY A 243 -19.11 -2.67 10.92
CA GLY A 243 -19.11 -2.47 9.47
C GLY A 243 -19.84 -1.22 9.00
N ALA A 244 -19.91 -0.16 9.81
CA ALA A 244 -20.48 1.12 9.41
C ALA A 244 -19.65 1.83 8.34
N VAL A 245 -18.32 1.66 8.38
CA VAL A 245 -17.40 2.26 7.42
C VAL A 245 -16.26 1.32 7.03
N THR A 246 -15.64 1.64 5.90
CA THR A 246 -14.39 1.03 5.43
C THR A 246 -13.38 2.14 5.10
N VAL A 247 -12.12 1.97 5.49
CA VAL A 247 -11.04 2.87 5.06
C VAL A 247 -10.70 2.52 3.62
N GLN A 248 -10.98 3.43 2.69
CA GLN A 248 -10.71 3.24 1.27
C GLN A 248 -10.46 4.60 0.61
N ASP A 249 -9.46 4.66 -0.27
CA ASP A 249 -9.16 5.87 -1.03
C ASP A 249 -10.37 6.34 -1.85
N LEU A 250 -10.53 7.67 -1.99
CA LEU A 250 -11.65 8.29 -2.71
C LEU A 250 -11.76 7.78 -4.15
N SER A 251 -10.63 7.74 -4.88
CA SER A 251 -10.62 7.30 -6.28
C SER A 251 -10.95 5.80 -6.40
N ALA A 252 -10.52 4.98 -5.42
CA ALA A 252 -10.82 3.55 -5.40
C ALA A 252 -12.31 3.23 -5.11
N GLN A 253 -13.04 4.15 -4.48
CA GLN A 253 -14.47 3.97 -4.18
C GLN A 253 -15.32 3.94 -5.46
N TRP A 254 -14.90 4.57 -6.54
CA TRP A 254 -15.62 4.58 -7.80
C TRP A 254 -15.74 3.22 -8.48
N ALA A 255 -14.87 2.27 -8.16
CA ALA A 255 -14.83 0.95 -8.82
C ALA A 255 -16.19 0.22 -8.79
N ALA A 256 -16.78 0.05 -7.60
CA ALA A 256 -18.04 -0.66 -7.47
C ALA A 256 -19.23 0.12 -8.07
N THR A 257 -19.23 1.45 -7.92
CA THR A 257 -20.25 2.32 -8.52
C THR A 257 -20.23 2.24 -10.05
N LEU A 258 -19.05 2.28 -10.66
CA LEU A 258 -18.90 2.19 -12.11
C LEU A 258 -19.21 0.80 -12.68
N LEU A 259 -19.03 -0.25 -11.87
CA LEU A 259 -19.34 -1.62 -12.25
C LEU A 259 -20.85 -1.84 -12.41
N GLU A 260 -21.69 -1.07 -11.69
CA GLU A 260 -23.15 -1.14 -11.70
C GLU A 260 -23.65 -2.57 -11.44
N ALA A 261 -23.09 -3.22 -10.42
CA ALA A 261 -23.43 -4.56 -10.01
C ALA A 261 -24.94 -4.68 -9.69
N LYS A 262 -25.55 -5.83 -10.04
CA LYS A 262 -26.96 -6.11 -9.74
C LYS A 262 -27.08 -7.38 -8.91
N ASN A 263 -28.17 -7.47 -8.16
CA ASN A 263 -28.53 -8.69 -7.43
C ASN A 263 -28.69 -9.87 -8.41
N ASP A 264 -28.41 -11.07 -7.92
CA ASP A 264 -28.48 -12.34 -8.65
C ASP A 264 -27.48 -12.51 -9.81
N GLU A 265 -26.67 -11.49 -10.14
CA GLU A 265 -25.61 -11.60 -11.12
C GLU A 265 -24.40 -12.38 -10.58
N TRP A 266 -23.75 -13.17 -11.43
CA TRP A 266 -22.40 -13.65 -11.20
C TRP A 266 -21.39 -12.54 -11.52
N ILE A 267 -20.60 -12.18 -10.52
CA ILE A 267 -19.64 -11.07 -10.59
C ILE A 267 -18.26 -11.62 -10.20
N LEU A 268 -17.26 -11.29 -10.99
CA LEU A 268 -15.85 -11.55 -10.65
C LEU A 268 -15.18 -10.24 -10.20
N ASP A 269 -14.58 -10.26 -9.02
CA ASP A 269 -13.58 -9.26 -8.58
C ASP A 269 -12.21 -9.91 -8.73
N ALA A 270 -11.51 -9.59 -9.81
CA ALA A 270 -10.20 -10.12 -10.14
C ALA A 270 -9.09 -9.25 -9.53
N CYS A 271 -8.10 -9.91 -8.89
CA CYS A 271 -7.05 -9.28 -8.10
C CYS A 271 -7.64 -8.54 -6.86
N ALA A 272 -8.55 -9.23 -6.17
CA ALA A 272 -9.49 -8.67 -5.20
C ALA A 272 -8.85 -8.14 -3.90
N ALA A 273 -7.68 -8.67 -3.51
CA ALA A 273 -7.10 -8.36 -2.21
C ALA A 273 -6.67 -6.88 -2.08
N PRO A 274 -6.98 -6.23 -0.95
CA PRO A 274 -7.45 -6.77 0.35
C PRO A 274 -8.98 -6.85 0.53
N GLY A 275 -9.80 -6.76 -0.52
CA GLY A 275 -11.24 -6.96 -0.46
C GLY A 275 -12.11 -5.70 -0.33
N GLY A 276 -11.50 -4.50 -0.37
CA GLY A 276 -12.23 -3.25 -0.26
C GLY A 276 -13.23 -3.01 -1.40
N LYS A 277 -12.91 -3.46 -2.63
CA LYS A 277 -13.79 -3.38 -3.80
C LYS A 277 -14.84 -4.49 -3.76
N THR A 278 -14.45 -5.73 -3.39
CA THR A 278 -15.37 -6.86 -3.17
C THR A 278 -16.49 -6.48 -2.22
N THR A 279 -16.13 -5.94 -1.05
CA THR A 279 -17.12 -5.56 -0.03
C THR A 279 -18.01 -4.41 -0.49
N HIS A 280 -17.49 -3.47 -1.27
CA HIS A 280 -18.28 -2.39 -1.85
C HIS A 280 -19.27 -2.89 -2.90
N ILE A 281 -18.88 -3.84 -3.75
CA ILE A 281 -19.81 -4.51 -4.69
C ILE A 281 -20.99 -5.12 -3.92
N LEU A 282 -20.72 -5.80 -2.80
CA LEU A 282 -21.74 -6.43 -1.96
C LEU A 282 -22.56 -5.41 -1.11
N GLU A 283 -22.04 -4.23 -0.85
CA GLU A 283 -22.82 -3.14 -0.28
C GLU A 283 -23.87 -2.63 -1.28
N LEU A 284 -23.51 -2.51 -2.57
CA LEU A 284 -24.39 -2.04 -3.64
C LEU A 284 -25.34 -3.13 -4.17
N ALA A 285 -24.91 -4.39 -4.18
CA ALA A 285 -25.68 -5.54 -4.64
C ALA A 285 -25.57 -6.73 -3.66
N PRO A 286 -26.33 -6.70 -2.54
CA PRO A 286 -26.18 -7.68 -1.45
C PRO A 286 -26.45 -9.13 -1.82
N GLN A 287 -27.23 -9.37 -2.87
CA GLN A 287 -27.59 -10.72 -3.35
C GLN A 287 -26.77 -11.13 -4.58
N ALA A 288 -25.77 -10.36 -4.98
CA ALA A 288 -24.86 -10.74 -6.05
C ALA A 288 -24.02 -11.98 -5.66
N LYS A 289 -23.75 -12.83 -6.63
CA LYS A 289 -22.89 -14.02 -6.47
C LYS A 289 -21.46 -13.62 -6.82
N VAL A 290 -20.70 -13.15 -5.83
CA VAL A 290 -19.36 -12.61 -6.04
C VAL A 290 -18.28 -13.66 -5.85
N ILE A 291 -17.38 -13.77 -6.82
CA ILE A 291 -16.10 -14.46 -6.70
C ILE A 291 -15.01 -13.39 -6.51
N ALA A 292 -14.30 -13.48 -5.39
CA ALA A 292 -13.10 -12.68 -5.10
C ALA A 292 -11.86 -13.53 -5.37
N LEU A 293 -11.13 -13.20 -6.43
CA LEU A 293 -9.96 -13.94 -6.91
C LEU A 293 -8.68 -13.14 -6.64
N ASP A 294 -7.68 -13.77 -6.06
CA ASP A 294 -6.30 -13.22 -5.98
C ASP A 294 -5.28 -14.35 -6.05
N VAL A 295 -4.09 -14.07 -6.57
CA VAL A 295 -3.02 -15.06 -6.71
C VAL A 295 -2.31 -15.35 -5.38
N GLU A 296 -2.38 -14.44 -4.41
CA GLU A 296 -1.64 -14.52 -3.16
C GLU A 296 -2.53 -14.94 -1.98
N THR A 297 -2.42 -16.21 -1.56
CA THR A 297 -3.20 -16.76 -0.45
C THR A 297 -3.13 -15.95 0.84
N HIS A 298 -1.95 -15.38 1.16
CA HIS A 298 -1.80 -14.60 2.40
C HIS A 298 -2.57 -13.27 2.35
N ARG A 299 -2.79 -12.70 1.15
CA ARG A 299 -3.58 -11.49 0.96
C ARG A 299 -5.08 -11.77 1.02
N LEU A 300 -5.51 -12.97 0.59
CA LEU A 300 -6.91 -13.39 0.63
C LEU A 300 -7.47 -13.47 2.05
N LYS A 301 -6.65 -13.74 3.07
CA LYS A 301 -7.08 -13.67 4.48
C LYS A 301 -7.67 -12.30 4.85
N ARG A 302 -7.14 -11.23 4.26
CA ARG A 302 -7.69 -9.88 4.46
C ARG A 302 -9.05 -9.68 3.81
N VAL A 303 -9.29 -10.34 2.68
CA VAL A 303 -10.61 -10.37 2.02
C VAL A 303 -11.62 -11.06 2.95
N GLU A 304 -11.26 -12.23 3.49
CA GLU A 304 -12.10 -12.98 4.43
C GLU A 304 -12.39 -12.20 5.71
N GLU A 305 -11.36 -11.56 6.30
CA GLU A 305 -11.49 -10.68 7.48
C GLU A 305 -12.48 -9.52 7.22
N ASN A 306 -12.38 -8.86 6.05
CA ASN A 306 -13.28 -7.77 5.69
C ASN A 306 -14.71 -8.26 5.42
N LEU A 307 -14.89 -9.39 4.73
CA LEU A 307 -16.20 -10.01 4.53
C LEU A 307 -16.86 -10.36 5.87
N ALA A 308 -16.10 -10.98 6.79
CA ALA A 308 -16.60 -11.34 8.12
C ALA A 308 -17.01 -10.09 8.93
N ARG A 309 -16.17 -9.05 8.95
CA ARG A 309 -16.46 -7.78 9.65
C ARG A 309 -17.73 -7.10 9.14
N LEU A 310 -17.96 -7.15 7.82
CA LEU A 310 -19.10 -6.53 7.16
C LEU A 310 -20.34 -7.44 7.08
N HIS A 311 -20.24 -8.67 7.63
CA HIS A 311 -21.29 -9.70 7.55
C HIS A 311 -21.72 -10.01 6.11
N GLN A 312 -20.76 -9.99 5.19
CA GLN A 312 -20.97 -10.27 3.77
C GLN A 312 -20.43 -11.65 3.38
N ARG A 313 -20.87 -12.16 2.23
CA ARG A 313 -20.43 -13.46 1.71
C ARG A 313 -20.00 -13.32 0.27
N ALA A 314 -18.80 -13.82 -0.02
CA ALA A 314 -18.28 -14.02 -1.36
C ALA A 314 -17.55 -15.37 -1.41
N MET A 315 -17.39 -15.92 -2.59
CA MET A 315 -16.54 -17.08 -2.81
C MET A 315 -15.10 -16.57 -3.00
N VAL A 316 -14.22 -16.90 -2.05
CA VAL A 316 -12.81 -16.45 -2.06
C VAL A 316 -11.97 -17.57 -2.68
N ILE A 317 -11.26 -17.27 -3.76
CA ILE A 317 -10.48 -18.26 -4.53
C ILE A 317 -9.05 -17.77 -4.73
N CYS A 318 -8.09 -18.65 -4.45
CA CYS A 318 -6.70 -18.44 -4.83
C CYS A 318 -6.46 -18.94 -6.24
N GLY A 319 -6.08 -18.05 -7.16
CA GLY A 319 -5.84 -18.43 -8.55
C GLY A 319 -5.28 -17.30 -9.41
N ASP A 320 -4.70 -17.68 -10.53
CA ASP A 320 -4.15 -16.75 -11.53
C ASP A 320 -5.28 -16.28 -12.46
N ALA A 321 -5.57 -14.99 -12.45
CA ALA A 321 -6.59 -14.37 -13.28
C ALA A 321 -6.34 -14.57 -14.80
N SER A 322 -5.10 -14.82 -15.22
CA SER A 322 -4.76 -15.12 -16.61
C SER A 322 -5.08 -16.58 -17.03
N ARG A 323 -5.52 -17.42 -16.08
CA ARG A 323 -5.82 -18.84 -16.28
C ARG A 323 -7.19 -19.22 -15.70
N PRO A 324 -8.28 -18.66 -16.22
CA PRO A 324 -9.60 -18.80 -15.62
C PRO A 324 -10.09 -20.25 -15.53
N ASP A 325 -9.72 -21.12 -16.47
CA ASP A 325 -10.16 -22.53 -16.45
C ASP A 325 -9.56 -23.31 -15.27
N GLU A 326 -8.38 -22.93 -14.78
CA GLU A 326 -7.73 -23.61 -13.66
C GLU A 326 -8.46 -23.35 -12.33
N TRP A 327 -8.81 -22.11 -12.02
CA TRP A 327 -9.49 -21.79 -10.77
C TRP A 327 -11.01 -22.01 -10.83
N LEU A 328 -11.65 -21.88 -12.02
CA LEU A 328 -13.05 -22.29 -12.21
C LEU A 328 -13.25 -23.78 -12.04
N ALA A 329 -12.24 -24.60 -12.38
CA ALA A 329 -12.27 -26.04 -12.13
C ALA A 329 -12.29 -26.39 -10.63
N GLN A 330 -11.70 -25.56 -9.76
CA GLN A 330 -11.69 -25.79 -8.31
C GLN A 330 -13.10 -25.72 -7.69
N ILE A 331 -14.02 -25.02 -8.34
CA ILE A 331 -15.40 -24.82 -7.88
C ILE A 331 -16.41 -25.55 -8.77
N ASP A 332 -15.96 -26.42 -9.65
CA ASP A 332 -16.77 -27.20 -10.61
C ASP A 332 -17.68 -26.34 -11.53
N GLN A 333 -17.16 -25.15 -11.91
CA GLN A 333 -17.87 -24.12 -12.68
C GLN A 333 -17.14 -23.72 -13.98
N ARG A 334 -16.52 -24.65 -14.68
CA ARG A 334 -15.69 -24.40 -15.88
C ARG A 334 -16.37 -23.58 -16.97
N THR A 335 -17.68 -23.72 -17.11
CA THR A 335 -18.50 -23.04 -18.13
C THR A 335 -19.11 -21.72 -17.63
N LEU A 336 -18.82 -21.32 -16.39
CA LEU A 336 -19.37 -20.09 -15.82
C LEU A 336 -18.94 -18.86 -16.63
N LEU A 337 -19.93 -18.06 -16.99
CA LEU A 337 -19.72 -16.73 -17.56
C LEU A 337 -20.25 -15.69 -16.58
N PHE A 338 -19.53 -14.56 -16.49
CA PHE A 338 -19.85 -13.47 -15.59
C PHE A 338 -20.69 -12.40 -16.29
N ALA A 339 -21.68 -11.86 -15.61
CA ALA A 339 -22.39 -10.68 -16.08
C ALA A 339 -21.51 -9.41 -15.94
N ARG A 340 -20.68 -9.41 -14.88
CA ARG A 340 -19.76 -8.30 -14.59
C ARG A 340 -18.41 -8.83 -14.13
N ILE A 341 -17.35 -8.12 -14.57
CA ILE A 341 -15.98 -8.39 -14.14
C ILE A 341 -15.36 -7.05 -13.72
N LEU A 342 -14.90 -6.95 -12.49
CA LEU A 342 -13.96 -5.93 -12.06
C LEU A 342 -12.54 -6.50 -12.21
N LEU A 343 -11.72 -5.91 -13.03
CA LEU A 343 -10.31 -6.23 -13.13
C LEU A 343 -9.51 -5.07 -12.52
N ASP A 344 -9.20 -5.18 -11.21
CA ASP A 344 -8.25 -4.29 -10.52
C ASP A 344 -6.83 -4.78 -10.83
N ALA A 345 -6.34 -4.46 -12.02
CA ALA A 345 -5.19 -5.11 -12.62
C ALA A 345 -3.89 -4.91 -11.81
N PRO A 346 -3.05 -5.95 -11.70
CA PRO A 346 -1.72 -5.80 -11.10
C PRO A 346 -0.95 -4.75 -11.90
N CYS A 347 -0.46 -3.71 -11.21
CA CYS A 347 0.16 -2.56 -11.86
C CYS A 347 1.36 -2.03 -11.08
N SER A 348 2.01 -1.00 -11.60
CA SER A 348 3.15 -0.34 -10.94
C SER A 348 2.79 0.31 -9.61
N ALA A 349 1.51 0.59 -9.37
CA ALA A 349 0.98 1.32 -8.22
C ALA A 349 1.54 2.77 -8.09
N THR A 350 1.94 3.38 -9.21
CA THR A 350 2.53 4.73 -9.23
C THR A 350 1.55 5.85 -8.86
N GLY A 351 0.27 5.56 -8.83
CA GLY A 351 -0.78 6.49 -8.39
C GLY A 351 -0.93 6.57 -6.86
N VAL A 352 -0.43 5.58 -6.11
CA VAL A 352 -0.59 5.48 -4.65
C VAL A 352 0.72 5.69 -3.88
N ILE A 353 1.73 6.31 -4.50
CA ILE A 353 3.06 6.55 -3.93
C ILE A 353 2.98 7.27 -2.58
N ARG A 354 2.06 8.21 -2.39
CA ARG A 354 1.93 8.89 -1.08
C ARG A 354 1.56 7.95 0.07
N ARG A 355 0.86 6.82 -0.21
CA ARG A 355 0.53 5.77 0.77
C ARG A 355 1.66 4.76 0.90
N HIS A 356 2.33 4.46 -0.21
CA HIS A 356 3.37 3.45 -0.33
C HIS A 356 4.64 4.07 -0.93
N PRO A 357 5.38 4.92 -0.17
CA PRO A 357 6.52 5.67 -0.71
C PRO A 357 7.72 4.80 -1.09
N ASP A 358 7.75 3.56 -0.63
CA ASP A 358 8.71 2.53 -1.03
C ASP A 358 8.59 2.15 -2.53
N ILE A 359 7.43 2.34 -3.15
CA ILE A 359 7.23 2.15 -4.60
C ILE A 359 8.27 2.94 -5.41
N LYS A 360 8.64 4.14 -4.97
CA LYS A 360 9.67 4.95 -5.63
C LYS A 360 10.99 4.19 -5.84
N TRP A 361 11.34 3.31 -4.91
CA TRP A 361 12.62 2.62 -4.84
C TRP A 361 12.54 1.18 -5.28
N LEU A 362 11.34 0.59 -5.26
CA LEU A 362 11.08 -0.79 -5.66
C LEU A 362 10.81 -0.93 -7.16
N ARG A 363 10.29 0.12 -7.82
CA ARG A 363 9.94 0.07 -9.25
C ARG A 363 11.06 0.61 -10.12
N GLN A 364 11.22 -0.04 -11.28
CA GLN A 364 12.14 0.36 -12.34
C GLN A 364 11.37 0.63 -13.64
N ALA A 365 11.96 1.40 -14.55
CA ALA A 365 11.34 1.70 -15.84
C ALA A 365 11.00 0.45 -16.67
N THR A 366 11.81 -0.59 -16.53
CA THR A 366 11.65 -1.89 -17.21
C THR A 366 10.43 -2.68 -16.73
N ASP A 367 9.99 -2.49 -15.50
CA ASP A 367 8.84 -3.21 -14.93
C ASP A 367 7.54 -2.85 -15.63
N ILE A 368 7.44 -1.62 -16.17
CA ILE A 368 6.19 -1.10 -16.74
C ILE A 368 5.76 -1.92 -17.96
N ALA A 369 6.69 -2.25 -18.84
CA ALA A 369 6.39 -3.07 -20.02
C ALA A 369 5.93 -4.49 -19.64
N GLN A 370 6.57 -5.11 -18.64
CA GLN A 370 6.23 -6.44 -18.16
C GLN A 370 4.84 -6.46 -17.50
N LEU A 371 4.52 -5.40 -16.73
CA LEU A 371 3.20 -5.25 -16.10
C LEU A 371 2.10 -5.04 -17.15
N ALA A 372 2.35 -4.20 -18.16
CA ALA A 372 1.42 -3.98 -19.26
C ALA A 372 1.15 -5.27 -20.05
N GLU A 373 2.17 -6.10 -20.29
CA GLU A 373 2.01 -7.43 -20.93
C GLU A 373 1.16 -8.37 -20.06
N LEU A 374 1.41 -8.43 -18.75
CA LEU A 374 0.61 -9.23 -17.82
C LEU A 374 -0.84 -8.75 -17.78
N GLN A 375 -1.06 -7.44 -17.72
CA GLN A 375 -2.40 -6.83 -17.74
C GLN A 375 -3.15 -7.21 -19.02
N ASN A 376 -2.49 -7.13 -20.17
CA ASN A 376 -3.07 -7.53 -21.46
C ASN A 376 -3.49 -9.01 -21.45
N LYS A 377 -2.61 -9.89 -20.98
CA LYS A 377 -2.90 -11.33 -20.87
C LYS A 377 -4.11 -11.60 -19.97
N ILE A 378 -4.19 -10.96 -18.80
CA ILE A 378 -5.32 -11.11 -17.88
C ILE A 378 -6.60 -10.58 -18.53
N LEU A 379 -6.56 -9.40 -19.14
CA LEU A 379 -7.72 -8.76 -19.75
C LEU A 379 -8.34 -9.66 -20.84
N HIS A 380 -7.52 -10.22 -21.74
CA HIS A 380 -8.01 -11.15 -22.76
C HIS A 380 -8.57 -12.46 -22.17
N ALA A 381 -7.92 -13.04 -21.18
CA ALA A 381 -8.37 -14.27 -20.54
C ALA A 381 -9.73 -14.08 -19.85
N LEU A 382 -9.92 -12.95 -19.16
CA LEU A 382 -11.18 -12.64 -18.48
C LEU A 382 -12.27 -12.18 -19.45
N TRP A 383 -11.91 -11.55 -20.57
CA TRP A 383 -12.88 -11.19 -21.62
C TRP A 383 -13.60 -12.43 -22.18
N ALA A 384 -12.88 -13.54 -22.33
CA ALA A 384 -13.47 -14.80 -22.74
C ALA A 384 -14.52 -15.36 -21.75
N LYS A 385 -14.44 -14.95 -20.49
CA LYS A 385 -15.38 -15.34 -19.43
C LYS A 385 -16.51 -14.34 -19.19
N LEU A 386 -16.55 -13.24 -19.95
CA LEU A 386 -17.64 -12.26 -19.89
C LEU A 386 -18.81 -12.70 -20.78
N LYS A 387 -20.04 -12.59 -20.27
CA LYS A 387 -21.27 -12.83 -21.04
C LYS A 387 -21.41 -11.81 -22.18
N PRO A 388 -22.12 -12.15 -23.26
CA PRO A 388 -22.66 -11.14 -24.19
C PRO A 388 -23.45 -10.09 -23.40
N ASN A 389 -23.30 -8.81 -23.77
CA ASN A 389 -23.81 -7.64 -23.05
C ASN A 389 -23.29 -7.45 -21.62
N GLY A 390 -22.33 -8.25 -21.19
CA GLY A 390 -21.66 -8.12 -19.90
C GLY A 390 -20.74 -6.89 -19.85
N ILE A 391 -20.41 -6.46 -18.64
CA ILE A 391 -19.55 -5.30 -18.37
C ILE A 391 -18.24 -5.78 -17.76
N LEU A 392 -17.12 -5.33 -18.32
CA LEU A 392 -15.81 -5.42 -17.69
C LEU A 392 -15.35 -4.00 -17.32
N LEU A 393 -15.11 -3.78 -16.04
CA LEU A 393 -14.48 -2.56 -15.55
C LEU A 393 -13.00 -2.84 -15.32
N TYR A 394 -12.16 -2.24 -16.15
CA TYR A 394 -10.72 -2.25 -15.98
C TYR A 394 -10.31 -1.10 -15.06
N ALA A 395 -9.47 -1.40 -14.06
CA ALA A 395 -8.96 -0.44 -13.12
C ALA A 395 -7.47 -0.66 -12.85
N THR A 396 -6.74 0.42 -12.61
CA THR A 396 -5.37 0.40 -12.06
C THR A 396 -5.18 1.52 -11.07
N CYS A 397 -4.27 1.33 -10.11
CA CYS A 397 -3.77 2.42 -9.27
C CYS A 397 -2.43 2.99 -9.82
N SER A 398 -2.31 3.07 -11.14
CA SER A 398 -1.19 3.67 -11.86
C SER A 398 -1.56 5.02 -12.47
N VAL A 399 -0.56 5.88 -12.64
CA VAL A 399 -0.68 7.12 -13.44
C VAL A 399 0.04 7.00 -14.79
N LEU A 400 0.54 5.83 -15.15
CA LEU A 400 1.30 5.64 -16.37
C LEU A 400 0.40 5.22 -17.54
N PRO A 401 0.43 5.95 -18.67
CA PRO A 401 -0.43 5.66 -19.82
C PRO A 401 -0.28 4.27 -20.41
N GLU A 402 0.92 3.69 -20.33
CA GLU A 402 1.22 2.35 -20.82
C GLU A 402 0.39 1.26 -20.14
N GLU A 403 0.07 1.45 -18.85
CA GLU A 403 -0.77 0.55 -18.06
C GLU A 403 -2.27 0.88 -18.16
N ASN A 404 -2.61 2.04 -18.72
CA ASN A 404 -3.94 2.64 -18.67
C ASN A 404 -4.54 2.81 -20.08
N ARG A 405 -4.58 4.04 -20.62
CA ARG A 405 -5.22 4.34 -21.91
C ARG A 405 -4.59 3.58 -23.09
N GLU A 406 -3.27 3.41 -23.10
CA GLU A 406 -2.61 2.72 -24.19
C GLU A 406 -2.92 1.21 -24.15
N GLN A 407 -3.02 0.64 -22.95
CA GLN A 407 -3.45 -0.74 -22.74
C GLN A 407 -4.87 -0.97 -23.27
N ILE A 408 -5.81 -0.11 -22.91
CA ILE A 408 -7.21 -0.24 -23.35
C ILE A 408 -7.35 0.03 -24.85
N GLN A 409 -6.63 1.00 -25.40
CA GLN A 409 -6.63 1.25 -26.86
C GLN A 409 -6.11 0.02 -27.62
N THR A 410 -5.04 -0.61 -27.13
CA THR A 410 -4.50 -1.83 -27.73
C THR A 410 -5.53 -2.96 -27.70
N PHE A 411 -6.19 -3.14 -26.56
CA PHE A 411 -7.23 -4.16 -26.41
C PHE A 411 -8.42 -3.92 -27.35
N LEU A 412 -8.94 -2.68 -27.45
CA LEU A 412 -10.04 -2.32 -28.36
C LEU A 412 -9.69 -2.58 -29.85
N ASN A 413 -8.43 -2.38 -30.23
CA ASN A 413 -7.97 -2.65 -31.60
C ASN A 413 -7.89 -4.15 -31.92
N GLN A 414 -7.72 -5.00 -30.89
CA GLN A 414 -7.58 -6.44 -31.01
C GLN A 414 -8.90 -7.19 -30.81
N GLN A 415 -9.86 -6.59 -30.10
CA GLN A 415 -11.10 -7.25 -29.67
C GLN A 415 -12.32 -6.59 -30.31
N ALA A 416 -12.75 -7.13 -31.45
CA ALA A 416 -13.80 -6.55 -32.26
C ALA A 416 -15.18 -6.47 -31.58
N ASP A 417 -15.47 -7.33 -30.61
CA ASP A 417 -16.71 -7.35 -29.84
C ASP A 417 -16.66 -6.46 -28.59
N ALA A 418 -15.55 -5.75 -28.37
CA ALA A 418 -15.44 -4.81 -27.25
C ALA A 418 -15.97 -3.42 -27.65
N GLU A 419 -16.74 -2.82 -26.74
CA GLU A 419 -17.24 -1.46 -26.85
C GLU A 419 -16.86 -0.67 -25.61
N LEU A 420 -16.20 0.47 -25.79
CA LEU A 420 -15.88 1.40 -24.71
C LEU A 420 -17.14 2.20 -24.33
N LEU A 421 -17.51 2.17 -23.05
CA LEU A 421 -18.62 2.95 -22.52
C LEU A 421 -18.12 4.26 -21.90
N PRO A 422 -18.90 5.36 -21.98
CA PRO A 422 -18.54 6.63 -21.35
C PRO A 422 -18.53 6.51 -19.82
N LEU A 423 -17.69 7.32 -19.19
CA LEU A 423 -17.62 7.47 -17.74
C LEU A 423 -18.13 8.85 -17.31
N PRO A 424 -18.74 9.01 -16.13
CA PRO A 424 -19.41 10.23 -15.70
C PRO A 424 -18.45 11.37 -15.30
N PHE A 425 -17.18 11.29 -15.65
CA PHE A 425 -16.13 12.24 -15.23
C PHE A 425 -15.63 13.14 -16.36
N THR A 426 -16.06 12.90 -17.59
CA THR A 426 -15.60 13.64 -18.76
C THR A 426 -16.70 13.67 -19.83
N ASP A 427 -16.85 14.82 -20.48
CA ASP A 427 -17.71 15.00 -21.64
C ASP A 427 -16.99 14.64 -22.95
N ASP A 428 -15.68 14.38 -22.90
CA ASP A 428 -14.88 13.95 -24.04
C ASP A 428 -15.21 12.49 -24.41
N LYS A 429 -16.03 12.34 -25.45
CA LYS A 429 -16.44 11.02 -25.96
C LYS A 429 -15.30 10.24 -26.63
N SER A 430 -14.19 10.90 -26.94
CA SER A 430 -13.00 10.26 -27.52
C SER A 430 -12.05 9.72 -26.44
N ALA A 431 -12.27 10.06 -25.17
CA ALA A 431 -11.43 9.66 -24.07
C ALA A 431 -11.46 8.14 -23.88
N VAL A 432 -10.29 7.51 -23.92
CA VAL A 432 -10.13 6.08 -23.63
C VAL A 432 -10.04 5.89 -22.12
N GLY A 433 -11.18 5.79 -21.45
CA GLY A 433 -11.28 5.73 -20.01
C GLY A 433 -11.03 7.08 -19.31
N PHE A 434 -10.85 7.05 -18.00
CA PHE A 434 -10.62 8.25 -17.20
C PHE A 434 -9.48 8.05 -16.20
N GLN A 435 -8.57 9.03 -16.12
CA GLN A 435 -7.43 9.05 -15.20
C GLN A 435 -7.67 10.05 -14.06
N PHE A 436 -7.88 9.54 -12.85
CA PHE A 436 -7.74 10.32 -11.64
C PHE A 436 -6.27 10.58 -11.37
N ILE A 437 -5.92 11.85 -11.15
CA ILE A 437 -4.57 12.28 -10.82
C ILE A 437 -4.51 12.57 -9.32
N PRO A 438 -3.46 12.15 -8.60
CA PRO A 438 -3.34 12.45 -7.19
C PRO A 438 -3.26 13.97 -6.99
N THR A 439 -4.08 14.48 -6.05
CA THR A 439 -4.09 15.89 -5.65
C THR A 439 -3.94 15.98 -4.13
N GLU A 440 -3.51 17.13 -3.60
CA GLU A 440 -3.22 17.30 -2.19
C GLU A 440 -4.37 16.83 -1.28
N ASN A 441 -5.57 17.33 -1.52
CA ASN A 441 -6.76 17.05 -0.71
C ASN A 441 -7.75 16.08 -1.40
N GLY A 442 -7.33 15.44 -2.50
CA GLY A 442 -8.17 14.51 -3.27
C GLY A 442 -7.82 13.05 -3.07
N GLY A 443 -8.33 12.22 -3.96
CA GLY A 443 -8.00 10.79 -4.04
C GLY A 443 -6.59 10.55 -4.59
N ASP A 444 -6.22 9.29 -4.62
CA ASP A 444 -4.99 8.80 -5.23
C ASP A 444 -5.12 8.75 -6.76
N GLY A 445 -4.02 8.47 -7.44
CA GLY A 445 -4.04 8.22 -8.87
C GLY A 445 -4.69 6.87 -9.18
N PHE A 446 -5.78 6.91 -9.95
CA PHE A 446 -6.51 5.73 -10.41
C PHE A 446 -6.93 5.92 -11.85
N TYR A 447 -6.99 4.82 -12.60
CA TYR A 447 -7.53 4.80 -13.94
C TYR A 447 -8.71 3.85 -14.02
N TYR A 448 -9.73 4.20 -14.82
CA TYR A 448 -10.89 3.36 -15.11
C TYR A 448 -11.21 3.36 -16.59
N ALA A 449 -11.55 2.17 -17.11
CA ALA A 449 -12.18 2.02 -18.42
C ALA A 449 -13.32 0.99 -18.30
N LYS A 450 -14.50 1.36 -18.76
CA LYS A 450 -15.71 0.51 -18.73
C LYS A 450 -15.96 -0.04 -20.12
N LEU A 451 -15.91 -1.36 -20.24
CA LEU A 451 -16.05 -2.08 -21.48
C LEU A 451 -17.31 -2.92 -21.47
N ARG A 452 -18.05 -2.92 -22.58
CA ARG A 452 -19.19 -3.82 -22.83
C ARG A 452 -18.83 -4.80 -23.92
N LYS A 453 -19.16 -6.07 -23.70
CA LYS A 453 -19.08 -7.11 -24.72
C LYS A 453 -20.32 -7.06 -25.61
N ARG A 454 -20.16 -6.85 -26.90
CA ARG A 454 -21.27 -6.90 -27.85
C ARG A 454 -21.86 -8.31 -27.92
N ALA A 455 -23.14 -8.41 -28.30
CA ALA A 455 -23.84 -9.69 -28.46
C ALA A 455 -23.37 -10.46 -29.69
#